data_90b5f2a2fde1fd691756676c0e8fbe0c
#
_entry.id   90b5f2a2fde1fd691756676c0e8fbe0c
#
_cell.length_a   1.000
_cell.length_b   1.000
_cell.length_c   1.000
_cell.angle_alpha   90.00
_cell.angle_beta   90.00
_cell.angle_gamma   90.00
#
_symmetry.space_group_name_H-M   'P 1'
#
loop_
_entity.id
_entity.type
_entity.pdbx_description
1 polymer ?
#
loop_
_entity_poly.entity_id
_entity_poly.type
_entity_poly.pdbx_seq_one_letter_code
_entity_poly.pdbx_strand_id
1 'polypeptide(L)'
;MNKFFELSFDDQRRVLQQASARCGLPPQAIEKDLWVSNILQIVFDLPFADKLIFKGGTSLSKVWHLIERFSEDIDLAVDRSLFGFEGDLTKKQIKKLRKASSLFVKDTFCPALQEAVEKYGLQDFCKIESEPDGEGDSTYPEPRKIFVRYKSAWAEPSEYLSPIVMLEIGARSLLEPNEQTHINSMVEGVFPTIQTTIVDSKVATALASKTFLEKVFLLHELFSVEGRGVIADRKSRHLYDLSRMMDKDFALAAIKDDELWESIRHHREIFTSISGMDYTTDIRRRIVLVPREDIRSAWEADYKSMCSSMIFGEKPSFIELIENMKVLEDRFHRF
;
A
#
# COMPACT_ATOMS: atom_id res chain seq x y z
N MET A 1 6.52 -10.04 25.98
CA MET A 1 5.51 -8.97 25.78
C MET A 1 6.23 -7.67 25.48
N ASN A 2 5.74 -6.87 24.58
CA ASN A 2 6.36 -5.60 24.18
C ASN A 2 6.24 -4.59 25.34
N LYS A 3 7.34 -3.99 25.77
CA LYS A 3 7.35 -3.05 26.91
C LYS A 3 6.44 -1.84 26.70
N PHE A 4 6.25 -1.41 25.44
CA PHE A 4 5.33 -0.30 25.15
C PHE A 4 3.89 -0.64 25.54
N PHE A 5 3.40 -1.83 25.23
CA PHE A 5 2.04 -2.27 25.58
C PHE A 5 1.86 -2.62 27.06
N GLU A 6 2.94 -2.71 27.85
CA GLU A 6 2.89 -2.83 29.30
C GLU A 6 2.70 -1.48 30.01
N LEU A 7 2.94 -0.37 29.33
CA LEU A 7 2.80 0.97 29.87
C LEU A 7 1.31 1.33 30.07
N SER A 8 1.05 2.19 31.06
CA SER A 8 -0.26 2.84 31.19
C SER A 8 -0.57 3.67 29.93
N PHE A 9 -1.85 3.88 29.62
CA PHE A 9 -2.23 4.76 28.49
C PHE A 9 -1.65 6.18 28.63
N ASP A 10 -1.48 6.68 29.85
CA ASP A 10 -0.85 7.99 30.09
C ASP A 10 0.63 8.01 29.67
N ASP A 11 1.36 6.94 30.00
CA ASP A 11 2.76 6.82 29.62
C ASP A 11 2.93 6.54 28.12
N GLN A 12 2.04 5.71 27.53
CA GLN A 12 1.98 5.54 26.08
C GLN A 12 1.78 6.89 25.38
N ARG A 13 0.82 7.71 25.83
CA ARG A 13 0.60 9.06 25.28
C ARG A 13 1.85 9.93 25.35
N ARG A 14 2.58 9.92 26.48
CA ARG A 14 3.83 10.69 26.62
C ARG A 14 4.89 10.28 25.60
N VAL A 15 5.09 8.96 25.41
CA VAL A 15 6.04 8.43 24.42
C VAL A 15 5.62 8.85 23.01
N LEU A 16 4.35 8.69 22.66
CA LEU A 16 3.80 9.06 21.35
C LEU A 16 3.89 10.56 21.09
N GLN A 17 3.62 11.42 22.08
CA GLN A 17 3.77 12.87 21.96
C GLN A 17 5.22 13.29 21.75
N GLN A 18 6.17 12.67 22.44
CA GLN A 18 7.58 12.97 22.24
C GLN A 18 8.08 12.51 20.86
N ALA A 19 7.64 11.34 20.38
CA ALA A 19 7.94 10.87 19.02
C ALA A 19 7.31 11.80 17.97
N SER A 20 6.05 12.21 18.18
CA SER A 20 5.33 13.18 17.36
C SER A 20 6.12 14.49 17.17
N ALA A 21 6.62 15.07 18.26
CA ALA A 21 7.40 16.31 18.23
C ALA A 21 8.71 16.17 17.41
N ARG A 22 9.29 14.97 17.33
CA ARG A 22 10.51 14.71 16.55
C ARG A 22 10.23 14.35 15.08
N CYS A 23 9.12 13.64 14.83
CA CYS A 23 8.76 13.21 13.48
C CYS A 23 7.97 14.28 12.70
N GLY A 24 7.44 15.30 13.36
CA GLY A 24 6.59 16.32 12.72
C GLY A 24 5.20 15.80 12.30
N LEU A 25 4.76 14.67 12.87
CA LEU A 25 3.47 14.05 12.59
C LEU A 25 2.55 14.11 13.82
N PRO A 26 1.22 14.12 13.64
CA PRO A 26 0.29 14.01 14.77
C PRO A 26 0.55 12.74 15.60
N PRO A 27 0.38 12.78 16.94
CA PRO A 27 0.66 11.63 17.79
C PRO A 27 -0.22 10.40 17.46
N GLN A 28 -1.42 10.61 16.92
CA GLN A 28 -2.28 9.52 16.43
C GLN A 28 -1.69 8.83 15.18
N ALA A 29 -0.95 9.56 14.35
CA ALA A 29 -0.24 8.98 13.22
C ALA A 29 0.94 8.11 13.69
N ILE A 30 1.67 8.55 14.71
CA ILE A 30 2.74 7.76 15.34
C ILE A 30 2.18 6.48 15.99
N GLU A 31 1.06 6.58 16.68
CA GLU A 31 0.36 5.41 17.25
C GLU A 31 -0.05 4.43 16.16
N LYS A 32 -0.63 4.93 15.08
CA LYS A 32 -1.06 4.09 13.96
C LYS A 32 0.13 3.44 13.25
N ASP A 33 1.24 4.15 13.06
CA ASP A 33 2.48 3.59 12.53
C ASP A 33 3.02 2.44 13.38
N LEU A 34 2.95 2.57 14.70
CA LEU A 34 3.33 1.52 15.64
C LEU A 34 2.45 0.28 15.45
N TRP A 35 1.14 0.45 15.35
CA TRP A 35 0.22 -0.66 15.08
C TRP A 35 0.44 -1.30 13.71
N VAL A 36 0.61 -0.49 12.65
CA VAL A 36 0.95 -0.99 11.30
C VAL A 36 2.22 -1.83 11.33
N SER A 37 3.27 -1.38 12.04
CA SER A 37 4.54 -2.09 12.14
C SER A 37 4.38 -3.46 12.82
N ASN A 38 3.70 -3.49 13.96
CA ASN A 38 3.52 -4.74 14.72
C ASN A 38 2.60 -5.72 13.99
N ILE A 39 1.48 -5.26 13.44
CA ILE A 39 0.57 -6.13 12.68
C ILE A 39 1.28 -6.71 11.47
N LEU A 40 2.06 -5.91 10.75
CA LEU A 40 2.81 -6.39 9.59
C LEU A 40 3.84 -7.46 9.98
N GLN A 41 4.58 -7.27 11.06
CA GLN A 41 5.53 -8.27 11.55
C GLN A 41 4.84 -9.56 12.03
N ILE A 42 3.68 -9.45 12.70
CA ILE A 42 2.86 -10.61 13.09
C ILE A 42 2.36 -11.37 11.85
N VAL A 43 1.93 -10.65 10.80
CA VAL A 43 1.52 -11.24 9.52
C VAL A 43 2.65 -12.07 8.90
N PHE A 44 3.88 -11.58 8.97
CA PHE A 44 5.06 -12.29 8.44
C PHE A 44 5.64 -13.35 9.41
N ASP A 45 4.99 -13.60 10.55
CA ASP A 45 5.21 -14.77 11.43
C ASP A 45 4.12 -15.86 11.26
N LEU A 46 3.14 -15.64 10.39
CA LEU A 46 2.09 -16.63 10.11
C LEU A 46 2.63 -17.83 9.31
N PRO A 47 1.99 -19.01 9.41
CA PRO A 47 2.48 -20.24 8.77
C PRO A 47 2.64 -20.17 7.25
N PHE A 48 2.00 -19.21 6.58
CA PHE A 48 2.02 -19.00 5.13
C PHE A 48 2.73 -17.68 4.74
N ALA A 49 3.55 -17.14 5.62
CA ALA A 49 4.28 -15.89 5.39
C ALA A 49 5.19 -15.93 4.14
N ASP A 50 5.74 -17.10 3.82
CA ASP A 50 6.53 -17.36 2.61
C ASP A 50 5.75 -17.16 1.30
N LYS A 51 4.42 -17.09 1.36
CA LYS A 51 3.49 -16.85 0.26
C LYS A 51 2.98 -15.40 0.20
N LEU A 52 3.51 -14.51 1.00
CA LEU A 52 3.06 -13.13 1.12
C LEU A 52 4.13 -12.14 0.66
N ILE A 53 3.71 -11.08 -0.03
CA ILE A 53 4.56 -9.93 -0.39
C ILE A 53 3.87 -8.66 0.07
N PHE A 54 4.57 -7.87 0.87
CA PHE A 54 4.17 -6.52 1.25
C PHE A 54 4.46 -5.54 0.11
N LYS A 55 3.51 -4.65 -0.20
CA LYS A 55 3.60 -3.74 -1.34
C LYS A 55 2.89 -2.41 -1.07
N GLY A 56 2.73 -1.62 -2.11
CA GLY A 56 1.89 -0.42 -2.08
C GLY A 56 2.56 0.82 -1.48
N GLY A 57 1.73 1.80 -1.11
CA GLY A 57 2.21 3.09 -0.59
C GLY A 57 2.93 2.96 0.73
N THR A 58 2.46 2.09 1.61
CA THR A 58 3.06 1.89 2.94
C THR A 58 4.44 1.24 2.84
N SER A 59 4.69 0.38 1.84
CA SER A 59 6.05 -0.14 1.60
C SER A 59 7.00 0.96 1.13
N LEU A 60 6.53 1.91 0.27
CA LEU A 60 7.35 3.04 -0.18
C LEU A 60 7.75 3.99 0.95
N SER A 61 6.87 4.23 1.92
CA SER A 61 7.17 5.10 3.05
C SER A 61 7.97 4.39 4.14
N LYS A 62 7.58 3.17 4.51
CA LYS A 62 8.07 2.48 5.71
C LYS A 62 9.35 1.68 5.48
N VAL A 63 9.51 1.09 4.29
CA VAL A 63 10.68 0.26 3.93
C VAL A 63 11.66 1.07 3.10
N TRP A 64 11.17 1.69 2.04
CA TRP A 64 12.04 2.37 1.06
C TRP A 64 12.34 3.83 1.40
N HIS A 65 11.59 4.46 2.32
CA HIS A 65 11.73 5.87 2.72
C HIS A 65 11.73 6.85 1.53
N LEU A 66 10.89 6.55 0.52
CA LEU A 66 10.86 7.29 -0.74
C LEU A 66 9.80 8.38 -0.78
N ILE A 67 8.79 8.29 0.07
CA ILE A 67 7.68 9.24 0.13
C ILE A 67 7.48 9.73 1.55
N GLU A 68 7.20 11.03 1.68
CA GLU A 68 6.99 11.74 2.95
C GLU A 68 5.52 12.07 3.12
N ARG A 69 4.67 11.10 2.85
CA ARG A 69 3.24 11.15 3.16
C ARG A 69 2.84 9.96 4.02
N PHE A 70 1.87 10.19 4.88
CA PHE A 70 1.31 9.14 5.70
C PHE A 70 0.61 8.09 4.82
N SER A 71 0.90 6.84 5.10
CA SER A 71 0.26 5.69 4.46
C SER A 71 0.01 4.65 5.55
N GLU A 72 -1.22 4.19 5.63
CA GLU A 72 -1.77 3.51 6.81
C GLU A 72 -2.30 2.10 6.53
N ASP A 73 -2.46 1.77 5.25
CA ASP A 73 -3.00 0.49 4.82
C ASP A 73 -1.87 -0.51 4.57
N ILE A 74 -2.09 -1.78 4.89
CA ILE A 74 -1.16 -2.87 4.61
C ILE A 74 -1.65 -3.59 3.36
N ASP A 75 -0.99 -3.33 2.23
CA ASP A 75 -1.27 -4.02 0.97
C ASP A 75 -0.45 -5.32 0.87
N LEU A 76 -1.11 -6.47 0.73
CA LEU A 76 -0.47 -7.78 0.61
C LEU A 76 -0.85 -8.49 -0.69
N ALA A 77 0.17 -8.98 -1.39
CA ALA A 77 0.00 -9.93 -2.47
C ALA A 77 0.17 -11.35 -1.92
N VAL A 78 -0.75 -12.25 -2.27
CA VAL A 78 -0.67 -13.68 -1.95
C VAL A 78 -0.25 -14.45 -3.20
N ASP A 79 0.72 -15.35 -3.05
CA ASP A 79 1.12 -16.24 -4.13
C ASP A 79 -0.06 -17.13 -4.57
N ARG A 80 -0.49 -16.94 -5.81
CA ARG A 80 -1.60 -17.71 -6.39
C ARG A 80 -1.32 -19.21 -6.52
N SER A 81 -0.04 -19.61 -6.45
CA SER A 81 0.33 -21.03 -6.39
C SER A 81 -0.25 -21.74 -5.16
N LEU A 82 -0.50 -21.01 -4.06
CA LEU A 82 -1.21 -21.52 -2.88
C LEU A 82 -2.61 -22.05 -3.21
N PHE A 83 -3.21 -21.56 -4.29
CA PHE A 83 -4.54 -21.95 -4.77
C PHE A 83 -4.47 -22.86 -6.01
N GLY A 84 -3.27 -23.33 -6.41
CA GLY A 84 -3.06 -24.16 -7.58
C GLY A 84 -3.17 -23.40 -8.92
N PHE A 85 -2.89 -22.10 -8.94
CA PHE A 85 -2.88 -21.28 -10.15
C PHE A 85 -1.46 -20.78 -10.46
N GLU A 86 -1.03 -20.99 -11.71
CA GLU A 86 0.27 -20.57 -12.21
C GLU A 86 0.15 -19.95 -13.60
N GLY A 87 1.13 -19.13 -14.00
CA GLY A 87 1.23 -18.55 -15.33
C GLY A 87 0.04 -17.66 -15.70
N ASP A 88 -0.25 -17.59 -16.99
CA ASP A 88 -1.36 -16.82 -17.54
C ASP A 88 -2.70 -17.51 -17.28
N LEU A 89 -3.67 -16.73 -16.87
CA LEU A 89 -4.98 -17.25 -16.51
C LEU A 89 -6.06 -16.74 -17.46
N THR A 90 -6.95 -17.64 -17.83
CA THR A 90 -8.18 -17.28 -18.53
C THR A 90 -9.14 -16.51 -17.60
N LYS A 91 -10.08 -15.74 -18.16
CA LYS A 91 -11.12 -15.04 -17.39
C LYS A 91 -11.87 -15.95 -16.42
N LYS A 92 -12.11 -17.21 -16.81
CA LYS A 92 -12.76 -18.20 -15.96
C LYS A 92 -11.87 -18.61 -14.76
N GLN A 93 -10.58 -18.78 -15.00
CA GLN A 93 -9.60 -19.10 -13.95
C GLN A 93 -9.42 -17.90 -12.99
N ILE A 94 -9.37 -16.67 -13.51
CA ILE A 94 -9.31 -15.43 -12.69
C ILE A 94 -10.53 -15.34 -11.76
N LYS A 95 -11.75 -15.67 -12.24
CA LYS A 95 -12.93 -15.73 -11.35
C LYS A 95 -12.80 -16.80 -10.26
N LYS A 96 -12.22 -17.96 -10.58
CA LYS A 96 -11.95 -19.02 -9.58
C LYS A 96 -10.88 -18.59 -8.58
N LEU A 97 -9.79 -17.99 -9.05
CA LEU A 97 -8.74 -17.44 -8.20
C LEU A 97 -9.30 -16.40 -7.24
N ARG A 98 -10.11 -15.45 -7.73
CA ARG A 98 -10.78 -14.44 -6.92
C ARG A 98 -11.58 -15.07 -5.76
N LYS A 99 -12.36 -16.11 -6.08
CA LYS A 99 -13.13 -16.84 -5.05
C LYS A 99 -12.21 -17.53 -4.04
N ALA A 100 -11.19 -18.25 -4.51
CA ALA A 100 -10.26 -18.99 -3.65
C ALA A 100 -9.47 -18.03 -2.72
N SER A 101 -8.93 -16.93 -3.27
CA SER A 101 -8.24 -15.89 -2.51
C SER A 101 -9.13 -15.25 -1.45
N SER A 102 -10.35 -14.86 -1.83
CA SER A 102 -11.31 -14.24 -0.92
C SER A 102 -11.70 -15.16 0.24
N LEU A 103 -11.96 -16.44 -0.03
CA LEU A 103 -12.26 -17.44 1.01
C LEU A 103 -11.04 -17.71 1.91
N PHE A 104 -9.84 -17.81 1.34
CA PHE A 104 -8.61 -17.97 2.12
C PHE A 104 -8.42 -16.83 3.11
N VAL A 105 -8.65 -15.58 2.68
CA VAL A 105 -8.52 -14.41 3.58
C VAL A 105 -9.54 -14.47 4.71
N LYS A 106 -10.78 -14.88 4.41
CA LYS A 106 -11.86 -14.95 5.41
C LYS A 106 -11.68 -16.13 6.37
N ASP A 107 -11.43 -17.34 5.81
CA ASP A 107 -11.58 -18.59 6.55
C ASP A 107 -10.25 -19.15 7.08
N THR A 108 -9.10 -18.60 6.61
CA THR A 108 -7.77 -19.05 7.02
C THR A 108 -6.92 -17.90 7.56
N PHE A 109 -6.73 -16.84 6.77
CA PHE A 109 -5.84 -15.75 7.13
C PHE A 109 -6.35 -14.98 8.36
N CYS A 110 -7.63 -14.57 8.36
CA CYS A 110 -8.21 -13.81 9.46
C CYS A 110 -8.19 -14.58 10.79
N PRO A 111 -8.62 -15.85 10.86
CA PRO A 111 -8.47 -16.68 12.08
C PRO A 111 -7.01 -16.85 12.53
N ALA A 112 -6.08 -17.11 11.60
CA ALA A 112 -4.66 -17.25 11.94
C ALA A 112 -4.07 -15.96 12.52
N LEU A 113 -4.48 -14.80 12.00
CA LEU A 113 -4.07 -13.50 12.55
C LEU A 113 -4.67 -13.26 13.94
N GLN A 114 -5.92 -13.68 14.17
CA GLN A 114 -6.55 -13.63 15.51
C GLN A 114 -5.78 -14.48 16.53
N GLU A 115 -5.48 -15.72 16.18
CA GLU A 115 -4.68 -16.63 17.03
C GLU A 115 -3.28 -16.07 17.30
N ALA A 116 -2.61 -15.49 16.31
CA ALA A 116 -1.30 -14.88 16.47
C ALA A 116 -1.35 -13.66 17.43
N VAL A 117 -2.38 -12.82 17.31
CA VAL A 117 -2.59 -11.67 18.21
C VAL A 117 -2.81 -12.13 19.65
N GLU A 118 -3.56 -13.22 19.87
CA GLU A 118 -3.70 -13.84 21.21
C GLU A 118 -2.36 -14.41 21.72
N LYS A 119 -1.64 -15.15 20.87
CA LYS A 119 -0.29 -15.68 21.19
C LYS A 119 0.66 -14.58 21.67
N TYR A 120 0.57 -13.38 21.08
CA TYR A 120 1.40 -12.24 21.43
C TYR A 120 0.82 -11.32 22.51
N GLY A 121 -0.32 -11.68 23.12
CA GLY A 121 -0.92 -10.97 24.25
C GLY A 121 -1.56 -9.64 23.88
N LEU A 122 -2.01 -9.47 22.64
CA LEU A 122 -2.65 -8.24 22.14
C LEU A 122 -4.17 -8.30 22.06
N GLN A 123 -4.80 -9.43 22.43
CA GLN A 123 -6.25 -9.64 22.34
C GLN A 123 -7.08 -8.59 23.10
N ASP A 124 -6.52 -8.04 24.19
CA ASP A 124 -7.19 -6.99 24.96
C ASP A 124 -7.03 -5.59 24.38
N PHE A 125 -6.12 -5.42 23.42
CA PHE A 125 -5.78 -4.15 22.79
C PHE A 125 -6.40 -3.96 21.42
N CYS A 126 -6.77 -5.03 20.71
CA CYS A 126 -7.38 -4.90 19.40
C CYS A 126 -8.39 -6.02 19.09
N LYS A 127 -9.27 -5.73 18.12
CA LYS A 127 -10.23 -6.68 17.56
C LYS A 127 -9.98 -6.81 16.06
N ILE A 128 -10.00 -8.05 15.55
CA ILE A 128 -9.75 -8.35 14.15
C ILE A 128 -11.03 -8.88 13.51
N GLU A 129 -11.40 -8.31 12.37
CA GLU A 129 -12.61 -8.66 11.63
C GLU A 129 -12.32 -8.68 10.12
N SER A 130 -12.81 -9.70 9.43
CA SER A 130 -12.78 -9.74 7.96
C SER A 130 -13.97 -8.95 7.40
N GLU A 131 -13.74 -8.30 6.25
CA GLU A 131 -14.80 -7.73 5.43
C GLU A 131 -15.90 -8.79 5.18
N PRO A 132 -17.20 -8.42 5.28
CA PRO A 132 -18.29 -9.33 4.96
C PRO A 132 -18.31 -9.72 3.48
N ASP A 133 -19.01 -10.79 3.15
CA ASP A 133 -19.27 -11.17 1.76
C ASP A 133 -20.15 -10.08 1.10
N GLY A 134 -19.85 -9.78 -0.16
CA GLY A 134 -20.68 -8.89 -0.95
C GLY A 134 -21.89 -9.59 -1.57
N GLU A 135 -22.54 -8.91 -2.50
CA GLU A 135 -23.70 -9.46 -3.23
C GLU A 135 -23.39 -9.60 -4.73
N GLY A 136 -24.05 -10.54 -5.39
CA GLY A 136 -23.93 -10.77 -6.82
C GLY A 136 -22.50 -11.03 -7.26
N ASP A 137 -22.00 -10.28 -8.24
CA ASP A 137 -20.62 -10.42 -8.74
C ASP A 137 -19.55 -9.99 -7.72
N SER A 138 -19.92 -9.26 -6.66
CA SER A 138 -19.04 -8.85 -5.57
C SER A 138 -19.09 -9.76 -4.34
N THR A 139 -19.78 -10.92 -4.42
CA THR A 139 -19.87 -11.91 -3.32
C THR A 139 -18.50 -12.28 -2.74
N TYR A 140 -17.48 -12.33 -3.57
CA TYR A 140 -16.11 -12.62 -3.17
C TYR A 140 -15.23 -11.39 -3.43
N PRO A 141 -15.13 -10.45 -2.46
CA PRO A 141 -14.22 -9.29 -2.60
C PRO A 141 -12.78 -9.75 -2.84
N GLU A 142 -12.09 -9.09 -3.78
CA GLU A 142 -10.68 -9.37 -4.03
C GLU A 142 -10.01 -8.12 -4.66
N PRO A 143 -9.10 -7.47 -3.94
CA PRO A 143 -8.60 -7.85 -2.61
C PRO A 143 -9.71 -7.84 -1.55
N ARG A 144 -9.64 -8.77 -0.58
CA ARG A 144 -10.50 -8.76 0.61
C ARG A 144 -9.80 -8.02 1.72
N LYS A 145 -10.60 -7.31 2.55
CA LYS A 145 -10.08 -6.50 3.65
C LYS A 145 -10.18 -7.24 4.98
N ILE A 146 -9.16 -7.01 5.83
CA ILE A 146 -9.20 -7.31 7.25
C ILE A 146 -9.02 -5.99 8.00
N PHE A 147 -9.81 -5.78 9.04
CA PHE A 147 -9.76 -4.60 9.89
C PHE A 147 -9.24 -4.99 11.27
N VAL A 148 -8.12 -4.40 11.67
CA VAL A 148 -7.58 -4.48 13.02
C VAL A 148 -7.96 -3.19 13.73
N ARG A 149 -9.02 -3.26 14.55
CA ARG A 149 -9.53 -2.13 15.36
C ARG A 149 -8.81 -2.13 16.70
N TYR A 150 -7.93 -1.18 16.92
CA TYR A 150 -7.15 -1.10 18.15
C TYR A 150 -7.72 -0.08 19.15
N LYS A 151 -7.45 -0.29 20.43
CA LYS A 151 -7.76 0.67 21.48
C LYS A 151 -6.72 1.78 21.44
N SER A 152 -7.12 2.96 21.02
CA SER A 152 -6.23 4.12 20.98
C SER A 152 -5.94 4.63 22.40
N ALA A 153 -4.72 5.11 22.60
CA ALA A 153 -4.35 5.85 23.80
C ALA A 153 -5.10 7.20 23.92
N TRP A 154 -5.75 7.66 22.84
CA TRP A 154 -6.51 8.93 22.76
C TRP A 154 -8.00 8.67 22.94
N ALA A 155 -8.64 9.44 23.84
CA ALA A 155 -10.08 9.31 24.11
C ALA A 155 -10.95 9.78 22.95
N GLU A 156 -10.49 10.79 22.19
CA GLU A 156 -11.22 11.31 21.03
C GLU A 156 -10.55 10.84 19.73
N PRO A 157 -11.33 10.29 18.80
CA PRO A 157 -10.82 9.93 17.48
C PRO A 157 -10.36 11.18 16.73
N SER A 158 -9.28 11.06 15.97
CA SER A 158 -8.91 12.10 15.02
C SER A 158 -9.94 12.14 13.88
N GLU A 159 -10.23 13.35 13.37
CA GLU A 159 -11.11 13.51 12.20
C GLU A 159 -10.61 12.75 10.96
N TYR A 160 -9.29 12.54 10.86
CA TYR A 160 -8.63 11.95 9.69
C TYR A 160 -8.08 10.54 9.91
N LEU A 161 -7.80 10.15 11.17
CA LEU A 161 -7.11 8.90 11.51
C LEU A 161 -7.99 8.06 12.45
N SER A 162 -8.75 7.15 11.89
CA SER A 162 -9.46 6.15 12.70
C SER A 162 -8.47 5.13 13.30
N PRO A 163 -8.72 4.61 14.51
CA PRO A 163 -7.86 3.60 15.16
C PRO A 163 -8.09 2.21 14.55
N ILE A 164 -7.85 2.11 13.24
CA ILE A 164 -8.03 0.89 12.45
C ILE A 164 -6.82 0.74 11.54
N VAL A 165 -6.14 -0.41 11.60
CA VAL A 165 -5.22 -0.84 10.54
C VAL A 165 -5.99 -1.71 9.57
N MET A 166 -6.00 -1.33 8.30
CA MET A 166 -6.65 -2.08 7.23
C MET A 166 -5.61 -2.88 6.45
N LEU A 167 -5.86 -4.18 6.29
CA LEU A 167 -5.07 -5.04 5.42
C LEU A 167 -5.89 -5.30 4.14
N GLU A 168 -5.33 -5.00 2.98
CA GLU A 168 -5.88 -5.37 1.67
C GLU A 168 -5.12 -6.56 1.11
N ILE A 169 -5.76 -7.72 1.00
CA ILE A 169 -5.11 -9.00 0.71
C ILE A 169 -5.69 -9.59 -0.56
N GLY A 170 -4.85 -9.83 -1.57
CA GLY A 170 -5.29 -10.37 -2.85
C GLY A 170 -4.22 -11.15 -3.61
N ALA A 171 -4.66 -12.06 -4.47
CA ALA A 171 -3.80 -12.98 -5.21
C ALA A 171 -3.60 -12.62 -6.69
N ARG A 172 -4.07 -11.44 -7.11
CA ARG A 172 -3.94 -10.99 -8.52
C ARG A 172 -2.75 -10.05 -8.78
N SER A 173 -1.87 -9.87 -7.82
CA SER A 173 -0.67 -9.04 -8.00
C SER A 173 0.52 -9.88 -8.44
N LEU A 174 1.48 -9.25 -9.12
CA LEU A 174 2.81 -9.82 -9.30
C LEU A 174 3.53 -9.91 -7.95
N LEU A 175 4.29 -10.97 -7.74
CA LEU A 175 5.10 -11.15 -6.54
C LEU A 175 6.51 -10.59 -6.73
N GLU A 176 7.11 -10.88 -7.87
CA GLU A 176 8.48 -10.46 -8.21
C GLU A 176 8.52 -9.10 -8.95
N PRO A 177 9.61 -8.36 -8.83
CA PRO A 177 10.73 -8.58 -7.90
C PRO A 177 10.40 -8.12 -6.48
N ASN A 178 10.98 -8.84 -5.49
CA ASN A 178 10.86 -8.50 -4.06
C ASN A 178 12.17 -8.80 -3.30
N GLU A 179 12.30 -8.30 -2.06
CA GLU A 179 13.40 -8.64 -1.16
C GLU A 179 12.94 -8.71 0.30
N GLN A 180 13.73 -9.37 1.13
CA GLN A 180 13.49 -9.49 2.57
C GLN A 180 14.00 -8.25 3.29
N THR A 181 13.11 -7.57 4.02
CA THR A 181 13.40 -6.31 4.70
C THR A 181 13.07 -6.37 6.19
N HIS A 182 13.69 -5.50 6.98
CA HIS A 182 13.30 -5.27 8.37
C HIS A 182 12.44 -4.02 8.47
N ILE A 183 11.51 -4.02 9.41
CA ILE A 183 10.59 -2.91 9.64
C ILE A 183 10.65 -2.50 11.09
N ASN A 184 10.82 -1.20 11.33
CA ASN A 184 10.76 -0.59 12.65
C ASN A 184 9.58 0.40 12.73
N SER A 185 9.06 0.60 13.92
CA SER A 185 8.12 1.69 14.15
C SER A 185 8.85 3.05 14.17
N MET A 186 8.11 4.14 13.93
CA MET A 186 8.65 5.50 14.10
C MET A 186 9.09 5.75 15.54
N VAL A 187 8.44 5.11 16.53
CA VAL A 187 8.82 5.20 17.94
C VAL A 187 10.22 4.64 18.15
N GLU A 188 10.53 3.46 17.60
CA GLU A 188 11.87 2.85 17.69
C GLU A 188 12.93 3.67 16.97
N GLY A 189 12.58 4.24 15.81
CA GLY A 189 13.49 5.15 15.10
C GLY A 189 13.87 6.38 15.92
N VAL A 190 12.97 6.90 16.75
CA VAL A 190 13.20 8.05 17.63
C VAL A 190 13.82 7.65 18.97
N PHE A 191 13.42 6.51 19.51
CA PHE A 191 13.84 5.99 20.84
C PHE A 191 14.34 4.54 20.70
N PRO A 192 15.58 4.32 20.25
CA PRO A 192 16.12 2.96 20.05
C PRO A 192 16.15 2.08 21.32
N THR A 193 15.98 2.68 22.51
CA THR A 193 15.93 1.97 23.79
C THR A 193 14.52 1.51 24.18
N ILE A 194 13.48 1.99 23.48
CA ILE A 194 12.09 1.57 23.71
C ILE A 194 11.77 0.47 22.72
N GLN A 195 11.66 -0.75 23.23
CA GLN A 195 11.22 -1.87 22.41
C GLN A 195 9.71 -1.77 22.19
N THR A 196 9.30 -1.52 20.96
CA THR A 196 7.90 -1.51 20.51
C THR A 196 7.56 -2.74 19.67
N THR A 197 8.58 -3.40 19.13
CA THR A 197 8.46 -4.61 18.31
C THR A 197 8.07 -5.82 19.16
N ILE A 198 7.01 -6.50 18.76
CA ILE A 198 6.47 -7.71 19.42
C ILE A 198 7.16 -8.96 18.91
N VAL A 199 7.34 -9.05 17.60
CA VAL A 199 8.03 -10.13 16.90
C VAL A 199 8.91 -9.52 15.82
N ASP A 200 10.15 -9.97 15.73
CA ASP A 200 11.11 -9.49 14.71
C ASP A 200 11.07 -10.43 13.50
N SER A 201 10.09 -10.22 12.63
CA SER A 201 9.94 -10.97 11.39
C SER A 201 10.51 -10.19 10.20
N LYS A 202 11.23 -10.88 9.32
CA LYS A 202 11.58 -10.32 8.02
C LYS A 202 10.35 -10.24 7.14
N VAL A 203 10.21 -9.13 6.45
CA VAL A 203 9.06 -8.84 5.58
C VAL A 203 9.49 -8.89 4.14
N ALA A 204 8.97 -9.85 3.38
CA ALA A 204 9.16 -9.89 1.93
C ALA A 204 8.43 -8.70 1.31
N THR A 205 9.18 -7.78 0.72
CA THR A 205 8.67 -6.49 0.24
C THR A 205 8.94 -6.30 -1.25
N ALA A 206 7.92 -5.90 -2.00
CA ALA A 206 8.04 -5.58 -3.42
C ALA A 206 9.07 -4.46 -3.63
N LEU A 207 9.95 -4.59 -4.61
CA LEU A 207 10.94 -3.56 -4.93
C LEU A 207 10.25 -2.24 -5.33
N ALA A 208 10.91 -1.14 -4.99
CA ALA A 208 10.43 0.20 -5.33
C ALA A 208 10.30 0.41 -6.84
N SER A 209 11.19 -0.19 -7.65
CA SER A 209 11.15 -0.17 -9.12
C SER A 209 9.84 -0.73 -9.69
N LYS A 210 9.39 -1.88 -9.15
CA LYS A 210 8.11 -2.49 -9.52
C LYS A 210 6.94 -1.59 -9.15
N THR A 211 6.90 -1.12 -7.90
CA THR A 211 5.81 -0.24 -7.42
C THR A 211 5.77 1.08 -8.20
N PHE A 212 6.92 1.62 -8.60
CA PHE A 212 7.01 2.80 -9.47
C PHE A 212 6.33 2.56 -10.82
N LEU A 213 6.69 1.49 -11.53
CA LEU A 213 6.09 1.16 -12.83
C LEU A 213 4.59 0.80 -12.70
N GLU A 214 4.18 0.07 -11.66
CA GLU A 214 2.75 -0.20 -11.42
C GLU A 214 1.93 1.09 -11.26
N LYS A 215 2.48 2.15 -10.62
CA LYS A 215 1.84 3.46 -10.52
C LYS A 215 1.80 4.21 -11.85
N VAL A 216 2.84 4.07 -12.67
CA VAL A 216 2.85 4.61 -14.04
C VAL A 216 1.70 4.01 -14.86
N PHE A 217 1.56 2.69 -14.87
CA PHE A 217 0.45 2.03 -15.56
C PHE A 217 -0.91 2.44 -14.98
N LEU A 218 -1.02 2.54 -13.67
CA LEU A 218 -2.27 2.94 -13.01
C LEU A 218 -2.74 4.33 -13.45
N LEU A 219 -1.84 5.33 -13.49
CA LEU A 219 -2.19 6.67 -13.96
C LEU A 219 -2.49 6.67 -15.45
N HIS A 220 -1.70 5.96 -16.26
CA HIS A 220 -1.97 5.82 -17.68
C HIS A 220 -3.37 5.25 -17.95
N GLU A 221 -3.76 4.20 -17.26
CA GLU A 221 -5.11 3.61 -17.35
C GLU A 221 -6.23 4.55 -16.90
N LEU A 222 -5.94 5.44 -15.96
CA LEU A 222 -6.91 6.44 -15.51
C LEU A 222 -7.09 7.59 -16.52
N PHE A 223 -6.01 7.96 -17.23
CA PHE A 223 -6.03 9.16 -18.08
C PHE A 223 -6.19 8.87 -19.56
N SER A 224 -5.85 7.66 -20.01
CA SER A 224 -5.97 7.26 -21.42
C SER A 224 -7.35 6.77 -21.80
N VAL A 225 -8.13 6.26 -20.86
CA VAL A 225 -9.47 5.73 -21.14
C VAL A 225 -10.53 6.77 -20.79
N GLU A 226 -11.40 7.07 -21.76
CA GLU A 226 -12.48 8.03 -21.59
C GLU A 226 -13.44 7.60 -20.43
N GLY A 227 -13.93 8.57 -19.67
CA GLY A 227 -14.78 8.34 -18.51
C GLY A 227 -14.05 7.83 -17.26
N ARG A 228 -12.77 7.45 -17.36
CA ARG A 228 -11.94 7.11 -16.19
C ARG A 228 -11.23 8.36 -15.65
N GLY A 229 -10.77 8.25 -14.39
CA GLY A 229 -10.06 9.37 -13.74
C GLY A 229 -10.95 10.53 -13.29
N VAL A 230 -12.26 10.52 -13.58
CA VAL A 230 -13.22 11.55 -13.18
C VAL A 230 -13.30 11.65 -11.65
N ILE A 231 -13.29 10.51 -10.95
CA ILE A 231 -13.27 10.47 -9.49
C ILE A 231 -11.80 10.45 -9.05
N ALA A 232 -11.35 11.59 -8.53
CA ALA A 232 -9.98 11.77 -8.06
C ALA A 232 -9.75 11.28 -6.62
N ASP A 233 -10.81 11.02 -5.85
CA ASP A 233 -10.77 10.75 -4.42
C ASP A 233 -9.58 9.86 -4.01
N ARG A 234 -8.68 10.43 -3.20
CA ARG A 234 -7.42 9.84 -2.70
C ARG A 234 -6.46 9.33 -3.80
N LYS A 235 -6.63 9.69 -5.08
CA LYS A 235 -5.79 9.20 -6.19
C LYS A 235 -4.64 10.13 -6.55
N SER A 236 -4.72 11.41 -6.23
CA SER A 236 -3.63 12.36 -6.46
C SER A 236 -2.33 11.96 -5.75
N ARG A 237 -2.43 11.09 -4.72
CA ARG A 237 -1.27 10.47 -4.07
C ARG A 237 -0.34 9.74 -5.05
N HIS A 238 -0.85 9.23 -6.17
CA HIS A 238 -0.01 8.55 -7.17
C HIS A 238 0.85 9.54 -7.97
N LEU A 239 0.34 10.75 -8.25
CA LEU A 239 1.12 11.83 -8.85
C LEU A 239 2.26 12.26 -7.91
N TYR A 240 1.95 12.46 -6.63
CA TYR A 240 2.94 12.79 -5.61
C TYR A 240 4.01 11.70 -5.49
N ASP A 241 3.60 10.44 -5.37
CA ASP A 241 4.53 9.31 -5.22
C ASP A 241 5.49 9.23 -6.41
N LEU A 242 4.98 9.33 -7.64
CA LEU A 242 5.82 9.32 -8.85
C LEU A 242 6.75 10.52 -8.91
N SER A 243 6.28 11.72 -8.55
CA SER A 243 7.09 12.92 -8.49
C SER A 243 8.27 12.79 -7.51
N ARG A 244 8.07 12.12 -6.35
CA ARG A 244 9.13 11.88 -5.37
C ARG A 244 10.14 10.81 -5.79
N MET A 245 9.74 9.91 -6.68
CA MET A 245 10.55 8.76 -7.10
C MET A 245 11.28 8.96 -8.43
N MET A 246 10.74 9.76 -9.35
CA MET A 246 11.14 9.80 -10.77
C MET A 246 12.63 10.11 -11.04
N ASP A 247 13.31 10.77 -10.11
CA ASP A 247 14.73 11.16 -10.24
C ASP A 247 15.67 10.25 -9.44
N LYS A 248 15.14 9.22 -8.77
CA LYS A 248 15.94 8.23 -8.06
C LYS A 248 16.57 7.22 -9.02
N ASP A 249 17.77 6.74 -8.70
CA ASP A 249 18.52 5.81 -9.56
C ASP A 249 17.72 4.56 -9.93
N PHE A 250 16.97 3.99 -8.97
CA PHE A 250 16.13 2.82 -9.24
C PHE A 250 15.00 3.12 -10.24
N ALA A 251 14.42 4.32 -10.22
CA ALA A 251 13.35 4.71 -11.13
C ALA A 251 13.90 4.96 -12.54
N LEU A 252 15.06 5.61 -12.63
CA LEU A 252 15.78 5.81 -13.90
C LEU A 252 16.22 4.48 -14.52
N ALA A 253 16.61 3.50 -13.70
CA ALA A 253 16.91 2.15 -14.15
C ALA A 253 15.64 1.41 -14.59
N ALA A 254 14.56 1.49 -13.82
CA ALA A 254 13.28 0.83 -14.12
C ALA A 254 12.66 1.31 -15.44
N ILE A 255 12.82 2.59 -15.81
CA ILE A 255 12.37 3.12 -17.11
C ILE A 255 13.06 2.40 -18.28
N LYS A 256 14.28 1.90 -18.09
CA LYS A 256 15.11 1.22 -19.11
C LYS A 256 15.02 -0.30 -19.04
N ASP A 257 14.40 -0.84 -18.00
CA ASP A 257 14.29 -2.27 -17.75
C ASP A 257 13.14 -2.84 -18.60
N ASP A 258 13.50 -3.40 -19.75
CA ASP A 258 12.52 -3.96 -20.70
C ASP A 258 11.87 -5.24 -20.15
N GLU A 259 12.57 -6.03 -19.35
CA GLU A 259 12.03 -7.27 -18.79
C GLU A 259 10.99 -6.95 -17.70
N LEU A 260 11.31 -6.07 -16.77
CA LEU A 260 10.36 -5.63 -15.74
C LEU A 260 9.16 -4.91 -16.35
N TRP A 261 9.38 -4.04 -17.33
CA TRP A 261 8.32 -3.34 -18.05
C TRP A 261 7.34 -4.32 -18.69
N GLU A 262 7.86 -5.25 -19.47
CA GLU A 262 7.04 -6.22 -20.21
C GLU A 262 6.30 -7.18 -19.27
N SER A 263 6.93 -7.60 -18.17
CA SER A 263 6.32 -8.41 -17.13
C SER A 263 5.10 -7.70 -16.52
N ILE A 264 5.23 -6.40 -16.17
CA ILE A 264 4.12 -5.62 -15.61
C ILE A 264 3.03 -5.37 -16.66
N ARG A 265 3.41 -4.98 -17.89
CA ARG A 265 2.48 -4.75 -19.00
C ARG A 265 1.61 -5.99 -19.25
N HIS A 266 2.25 -7.14 -19.44
CA HIS A 266 1.57 -8.40 -19.71
C HIS A 266 0.67 -8.83 -18.55
N HIS A 267 1.17 -8.70 -17.33
CA HIS A 267 0.36 -8.98 -16.15
C HIS A 267 -0.90 -8.09 -16.08
N ARG A 268 -0.78 -6.79 -16.39
CA ARG A 268 -1.93 -5.88 -16.37
C ARG A 268 -2.93 -6.18 -17.47
N GLU A 269 -2.47 -6.56 -18.65
CA GLU A 269 -3.31 -7.02 -19.75
C GLU A 269 -4.22 -8.20 -19.33
N ILE A 270 -3.68 -9.16 -18.59
CA ILE A 270 -4.40 -10.36 -18.15
C ILE A 270 -5.27 -10.09 -16.92
N PHE A 271 -4.68 -9.55 -15.85
CA PHE A 271 -5.31 -9.50 -14.52
C PHE A 271 -6.08 -8.21 -14.25
N THR A 272 -5.70 -7.09 -14.86
CA THR A 272 -6.42 -5.81 -14.75
C THR A 272 -7.40 -5.67 -15.90
N SER A 273 -6.95 -5.91 -17.13
CA SER A 273 -7.76 -6.04 -18.36
C SER A 273 -8.86 -4.97 -18.48
N ILE A 274 -8.45 -3.69 -18.42
CA ILE A 274 -9.40 -2.57 -18.47
C ILE A 274 -10.01 -2.48 -19.88
N SER A 275 -11.33 -2.42 -19.95
CA SER A 275 -12.03 -2.24 -21.22
C SER A 275 -11.67 -0.90 -21.86
N GLY A 276 -11.33 -0.92 -23.14
CA GLY A 276 -10.90 0.25 -23.90
C GLY A 276 -9.43 0.62 -23.73
N MET A 277 -8.69 -0.11 -22.89
CA MET A 277 -7.25 0.06 -22.73
C MET A 277 -6.50 -0.80 -23.75
N ASP A 278 -5.55 -0.17 -24.44
CA ASP A 278 -4.63 -0.84 -25.36
C ASP A 278 -3.31 -1.15 -24.65
N TYR A 279 -3.05 -2.45 -24.40
CA TYR A 279 -1.84 -2.96 -23.76
C TYR A 279 -0.81 -3.48 -24.76
N THR A 280 -0.75 -2.96 -25.99
CA THR A 280 0.25 -3.36 -26.99
C THR A 280 1.68 -3.04 -26.53
N THR A 281 2.66 -3.68 -27.15
CA THR A 281 4.08 -3.57 -26.77
C THR A 281 4.64 -2.16 -26.90
N ASP A 282 4.04 -1.30 -27.73
CA ASP A 282 4.42 0.10 -27.92
C ASP A 282 3.76 1.07 -26.91
N ILE A 283 3.01 0.56 -25.93
CA ILE A 283 2.35 1.37 -24.89
C ILE A 283 3.31 2.31 -24.16
N ARG A 284 4.60 1.94 -24.02
CA ARG A 284 5.62 2.78 -23.39
C ARG A 284 5.72 4.15 -24.06
N ARG A 285 5.66 4.20 -25.37
CA ARG A 285 5.71 5.45 -26.17
C ARG A 285 4.44 6.29 -26.10
N ARG A 286 3.39 5.77 -25.49
CA ARG A 286 2.06 6.38 -25.38
C ARG A 286 1.61 6.57 -23.94
N ILE A 287 2.55 6.46 -22.97
CA ILE A 287 2.24 6.67 -21.56
C ILE A 287 1.68 8.08 -21.35
N VAL A 288 0.56 8.16 -20.65
CA VAL A 288 -0.11 9.41 -20.24
C VAL A 288 -0.19 9.43 -18.72
N LEU A 289 0.44 10.42 -18.10
CA LEU A 289 0.49 10.61 -16.63
C LEU A 289 -0.12 11.94 -16.20
N VAL A 290 -0.44 12.81 -17.17
CA VAL A 290 -1.06 14.10 -16.91
C VAL A 290 -2.59 13.95 -17.00
N PRO A 291 -3.35 14.37 -15.98
CA PRO A 291 -4.81 14.35 -16.03
C PRO A 291 -5.31 15.29 -17.15
N ARG A 292 -6.33 14.81 -17.89
CA ARG A 292 -6.99 15.61 -18.92
C ARG A 292 -7.54 16.92 -18.33
N GLU A 293 -7.68 17.92 -19.17
CA GLU A 293 -8.13 19.26 -18.75
C GLU A 293 -9.50 19.25 -18.06
N ASP A 294 -10.43 18.44 -18.55
CA ASP A 294 -11.79 18.30 -18.02
C ASP A 294 -11.88 17.76 -16.59
N ILE A 295 -10.86 17.02 -16.14
CA ILE A 295 -10.80 16.42 -14.78
C ILE A 295 -9.74 17.06 -13.89
N ARG A 296 -8.89 17.93 -14.41
CA ARG A 296 -7.70 18.47 -13.73
C ARG A 296 -8.05 19.17 -12.41
N SER A 297 -9.13 19.96 -12.40
CA SER A 297 -9.58 20.66 -11.18
C SER A 297 -9.94 19.73 -10.02
N ALA A 298 -10.55 18.56 -10.31
CA ALA A 298 -10.88 17.56 -9.30
C ALA A 298 -9.60 16.93 -8.71
N TRP A 299 -8.58 16.68 -9.53
CA TRP A 299 -7.29 16.16 -9.08
C TRP A 299 -6.50 17.18 -8.27
N GLU A 300 -6.57 18.46 -8.63
CA GLU A 300 -5.98 19.55 -7.84
C GLU A 300 -6.63 19.68 -6.46
N ALA A 301 -7.96 19.61 -6.40
CA ALA A 301 -8.71 19.67 -5.15
C ALA A 301 -8.36 18.48 -4.23
N ASP A 302 -8.30 17.25 -4.77
CA ASP A 302 -7.88 16.06 -4.04
C ASP A 302 -6.44 16.19 -3.51
N TYR A 303 -5.52 16.69 -4.35
CA TYR A 303 -4.14 16.92 -3.94
C TYR A 303 -4.04 17.97 -2.81
N LYS A 304 -4.78 19.07 -2.91
CA LYS A 304 -4.82 20.11 -1.87
C LYS A 304 -5.32 19.55 -0.54
N SER A 305 -6.33 18.70 -0.56
CA SER A 305 -6.82 17.98 0.62
C SER A 305 -5.73 17.07 1.22
N MET A 306 -5.02 16.33 0.37
CA MET A 306 -3.92 15.46 0.79
C MET A 306 -2.75 16.25 1.42
N CYS A 307 -2.39 17.42 0.86
CA CYS A 307 -1.35 18.28 1.39
C CYS A 307 -1.65 18.78 2.82
N SER A 308 -2.92 18.98 3.14
CA SER A 308 -3.32 19.47 4.47
C SER A 308 -3.29 18.39 5.55
N SER A 309 -3.53 17.12 5.17
CA SER A 309 -3.79 16.04 6.13
C SER A 309 -2.77 14.90 6.14
N MET A 310 -2.10 14.65 5.02
CA MET A 310 -1.32 13.43 4.85
C MET A 310 0.17 13.65 4.56
N ILE A 311 0.58 14.76 3.95
CA ILE A 311 1.99 15.04 3.62
C ILE A 311 2.66 15.75 4.78
N PHE A 312 3.75 15.17 5.30
CA PHE A 312 4.55 15.72 6.39
C PHE A 312 5.91 16.29 5.92
N GLY A 313 6.39 15.90 4.74
CA GLY A 313 7.59 16.44 4.11
C GLY A 313 7.31 17.56 3.13
N GLU A 314 8.11 17.64 2.07
CA GLU A 314 7.95 18.61 1.00
C GLU A 314 6.61 18.47 0.29
N LYS A 315 5.97 19.61 0.04
CA LYS A 315 4.67 19.75 -0.59
C LYS A 315 4.82 20.52 -1.91
N PRO A 316 5.24 19.87 -3.00
CA PRO A 316 5.29 20.54 -4.29
C PRO A 316 3.90 21.09 -4.65
N SER A 317 3.84 22.19 -5.38
CA SER A 317 2.57 22.69 -5.91
C SER A 317 1.97 21.70 -6.90
N PHE A 318 0.65 21.76 -7.13
CA PHE A 318 0.02 20.90 -8.14
C PHE A 318 0.57 21.14 -9.54
N ILE A 319 0.94 22.40 -9.85
CA ILE A 319 1.59 22.77 -11.12
C ILE A 319 2.93 22.03 -11.26
N GLU A 320 3.76 22.03 -10.23
CA GLU A 320 5.04 21.28 -10.23
C GLU A 320 4.83 19.78 -10.40
N LEU A 321 3.79 19.19 -9.77
CA LEU A 321 3.47 17.79 -10.01
C LEU A 321 3.13 17.51 -11.48
N ILE A 322 2.36 18.37 -12.11
CA ILE A 322 2.00 18.22 -13.53
C ILE A 322 3.24 18.36 -14.42
N GLU A 323 4.12 19.32 -14.15
CA GLU A 323 5.37 19.45 -14.90
C GLU A 323 6.27 18.23 -14.72
N ASN A 324 6.38 17.70 -13.50
CA ASN A 324 7.11 16.46 -13.24
C ASN A 324 6.51 15.26 -14.02
N MET A 325 5.20 15.17 -14.11
CA MET A 325 4.55 14.11 -14.89
C MET A 325 4.82 14.25 -16.39
N LYS A 326 4.85 15.46 -16.95
CA LYS A 326 5.24 15.68 -18.36
C LYS A 326 6.69 15.25 -18.61
N VAL A 327 7.61 15.62 -17.72
CA VAL A 327 9.01 15.18 -17.81
C VAL A 327 9.11 13.66 -17.76
N LEU A 328 8.31 13.02 -16.91
CA LEU A 328 8.30 11.56 -16.78
C LEU A 328 7.70 10.90 -18.04
N GLU A 329 6.62 11.41 -18.61
CA GLU A 329 6.07 10.98 -19.91
C GLU A 329 7.15 11.04 -21.01
N ASP A 330 7.84 12.17 -21.14
CA ASP A 330 8.91 12.37 -22.12
C ASP A 330 10.05 11.35 -21.97
N ARG A 331 10.36 10.93 -20.72
CA ARG A 331 11.35 9.87 -20.49
C ARG A 331 10.89 8.52 -21.05
N PHE A 332 9.62 8.16 -20.85
CA PHE A 332 9.06 6.92 -21.37
C PHE A 332 8.93 6.96 -22.91
N HIS A 333 8.54 8.08 -23.51
CA HIS A 333 8.35 8.21 -24.95
C HIS A 333 9.64 8.07 -25.79
N ARG A 334 10.81 8.12 -25.16
CA ARG A 334 12.11 7.95 -25.83
C ARG A 334 12.50 6.49 -26.09
N PHE A 335 11.72 5.53 -25.59
CA PHE A 335 12.00 4.09 -25.70
C PHE A 335 11.03 3.32 -26.65
#